data_e15a47436def076a8f05203bcb852bb7
#
_entry.id   e15a47436def076a8f05203bcb852bb7
#
_cell.length_a   1.000
_cell.length_b   1.000
_cell.length_c   1.000
_cell.angle_alpha   90.00
_cell.angle_beta   90.00
_cell.angle_gamma   90.00
#
_symmetry.space_group_name_H-M   'P 1'
#
loop_
_entity.id
_entity.type
_entity.pdbx_description
1 polymer ?
#
loop_
_entity_poly.entity_id
_entity_poly.type
_entity_poly.pdbx_seq_one_letter_code
_entity_poly.pdbx_strand_id
1 'polypeptide(L)'
;MFSFSNLFSSLLVAGTILAAEAWQKQHRPSLDLSPARVAVRFEPVVIGAIAAPARVAGAWAVSAGDNRFGGISGLGIDQGKLLALSDGGMLMAIDRPGTKQPTVTIRALPAVPGPATRKIGRDSEALLRDPAGRGWWVAFEQVHSLWLYDRGFTRTLKVIPVENADFSDNHGIETLADDHGRVRWLAESTGASDAARLPDGAIMLLERRIGVGGVSSWLKWGGQRLALPLARSDNPEALTAEPLPNGGTRLWIMTDNDLKPWRRTLLVAINLPPAH
;
A
#
# COMPACT_ATOMS: atom_id res chain seq x y z
N MET A 1 11.43 -42.89 -22.71
CA MET A 1 12.83 -42.64 -22.35
C MET A 1 12.98 -41.13 -22.13
N PHE A 2 12.71 -40.66 -20.93
CA PHE A 2 12.85 -39.23 -20.60
C PHE A 2 14.31 -38.92 -20.33
N SER A 3 14.87 -37.98 -21.11
CA SER A 3 16.29 -37.63 -21.08
C SER A 3 16.65 -36.93 -19.75
N PHE A 4 17.58 -37.49 -19.01
CA PHE A 4 18.17 -36.98 -17.78
C PHE A 4 18.83 -35.59 -17.96
N SER A 5 19.15 -35.17 -19.19
CA SER A 5 19.75 -33.87 -19.49
C SER A 5 18.84 -32.66 -19.21
N ASN A 6 17.53 -32.81 -19.37
CA ASN A 6 16.57 -31.70 -19.17
C ASN A 6 16.31 -31.41 -17.69
N LEU A 7 16.43 -32.40 -16.80
CA LEU A 7 16.30 -32.21 -15.37
C LEU A 7 17.51 -31.43 -14.77
N PHE A 8 18.73 -31.78 -15.24
CA PHE A 8 19.94 -31.07 -14.79
C PHE A 8 19.97 -29.61 -15.23
N SER A 9 19.56 -29.33 -16.46
CA SER A 9 19.48 -27.95 -16.96
C SER A 9 18.46 -27.09 -16.20
N SER A 10 17.29 -27.65 -15.86
CA SER A 10 16.26 -26.95 -15.12
C SER A 10 16.68 -26.67 -13.66
N LEU A 11 17.38 -27.58 -13.01
CA LEU A 11 17.92 -27.42 -11.66
C LEU A 11 19.06 -26.38 -11.62
N LEU A 12 19.92 -26.35 -12.66
CA LEU A 12 20.97 -25.31 -12.74
C LEU A 12 20.42 -23.91 -12.94
N VAL A 13 19.40 -23.77 -13.80
CA VAL A 13 18.74 -22.47 -14.04
C VAL A 13 18.00 -22.00 -12.78
N ALA A 14 17.28 -22.88 -12.09
CA ALA A 14 16.63 -22.54 -10.83
C ALA A 14 17.65 -22.13 -9.73
N GLY A 15 18.76 -22.87 -9.62
CA GLY A 15 19.83 -22.54 -8.68
C GLY A 15 20.53 -21.21 -8.97
N THR A 16 20.73 -20.86 -10.24
CA THR A 16 21.31 -19.57 -10.63
C THR A 16 20.35 -18.40 -10.40
N ILE A 17 19.04 -18.60 -10.61
CA ILE A 17 18.03 -17.58 -10.34
C ILE A 17 17.96 -17.31 -8.83
N LEU A 18 17.88 -18.35 -8.00
CA LEU A 18 17.85 -18.23 -6.54
C LEU A 18 19.13 -17.60 -5.98
N ALA A 19 20.30 -17.96 -6.51
CA ALA A 19 21.57 -17.36 -6.13
C ALA A 19 21.66 -15.88 -6.55
N ALA A 20 21.15 -15.52 -7.73
CA ALA A 20 21.10 -14.15 -8.21
C ALA A 20 20.14 -13.31 -7.38
N GLU A 21 18.99 -13.82 -6.99
CA GLU A 21 18.05 -13.15 -6.10
C GLU A 21 18.62 -12.97 -4.70
N ALA A 22 19.25 -13.98 -4.13
CA ALA A 22 19.93 -13.88 -2.83
C ALA A 22 21.08 -12.88 -2.87
N TRP A 23 21.87 -12.87 -3.96
CA TRP A 23 22.94 -11.90 -4.16
C TRP A 23 22.39 -10.48 -4.31
N GLN A 24 21.31 -10.28 -5.08
CA GLN A 24 20.62 -8.98 -5.21
C GLN A 24 20.05 -8.51 -3.89
N LYS A 25 19.45 -9.38 -3.07
CA LYS A 25 18.96 -9.05 -1.73
C LYS A 25 20.09 -8.55 -0.80
N GLN A 26 21.29 -9.17 -0.88
CA GLN A 26 22.45 -8.78 -0.07
C GLN A 26 23.14 -7.50 -0.56
N HIS A 27 23.10 -7.20 -1.87
CA HIS A 27 23.85 -6.10 -2.49
C HIS A 27 22.97 -4.93 -2.95
N ARG A 28 21.70 -4.87 -2.51
CA ARG A 28 20.87 -3.70 -2.73
C ARG A 28 21.52 -2.47 -2.11
N PRO A 29 21.58 -1.32 -2.83
CA PRO A 29 22.12 -0.11 -2.28
C PRO A 29 21.37 0.30 -1.01
N SER A 30 22.05 0.97 -0.09
CA SER A 30 21.42 1.55 1.08
C SER A 30 20.33 2.53 0.69
N LEU A 31 19.20 2.49 1.38
CA LEU A 31 18.12 3.45 1.17
C LEU A 31 18.59 4.85 1.61
N ASP A 32 18.30 5.84 0.80
CA ASP A 32 18.43 7.25 1.19
C ASP A 32 17.28 7.61 2.12
N LEU A 33 17.59 7.89 3.39
CA LEU A 33 16.62 8.22 4.44
C LEU A 33 16.50 9.73 4.68
N SER A 34 17.20 10.56 3.93
CA SER A 34 17.16 12.01 4.09
C SER A 34 15.74 12.55 3.80
N PRO A 35 15.24 13.52 4.59
CA PRO A 35 13.96 14.11 4.29
C PRO A 35 14.04 14.97 3.02
N ALA A 36 12.96 14.95 2.23
CA ALA A 36 12.84 15.78 1.04
C ALA A 36 11.45 16.41 0.96
N ARG A 37 11.37 17.56 0.32
CA ARG A 37 10.11 18.18 -0.10
C ARG A 37 10.26 18.61 -1.55
N VAL A 38 9.45 18.00 -2.41
CA VAL A 38 9.52 18.22 -3.85
C VAL A 38 8.13 18.48 -4.43
N ALA A 39 8.08 19.08 -5.62
CA ALA A 39 6.83 19.23 -6.35
C ALA A 39 6.25 17.86 -6.70
N VAL A 40 4.95 17.72 -6.59
CA VAL A 40 4.20 16.58 -7.09
C VAL A 40 3.33 17.02 -8.27
N ARG A 41 3.17 16.16 -9.27
CA ARG A 41 2.33 16.39 -10.45
C ARG A 41 1.18 15.40 -10.45
N PHE A 42 0.01 15.90 -10.78
CA PHE A 42 -1.22 15.13 -10.97
C PHE A 42 -1.66 15.31 -12.44
N GLU A 43 -1.38 14.32 -13.26
CA GLU A 43 -1.80 14.30 -14.66
C GLU A 43 -3.12 13.54 -14.77
N PRO A 44 -4.24 14.21 -15.14
CA PRO A 44 -5.52 13.54 -15.27
C PRO A 44 -5.43 12.38 -16.25
N VAL A 45 -6.00 11.23 -15.87
CA VAL A 45 -6.08 10.05 -16.72
C VAL A 45 -7.52 9.56 -16.83
N VAL A 46 -7.84 8.95 -17.94
CA VAL A 46 -9.11 8.27 -18.14
C VAL A 46 -8.95 6.83 -17.68
N ILE A 47 -9.83 6.40 -16.79
CA ILE A 47 -10.00 5.00 -16.41
C ILE A 47 -11.37 4.51 -16.88
N GLY A 48 -11.61 3.20 -16.82
CA GLY A 48 -12.89 2.63 -17.23
C GLY A 48 -14.08 3.14 -16.40
N ALA A 49 -15.27 2.78 -16.79
CA ALA A 49 -16.48 3.06 -16.03
C ALA A 49 -16.55 2.15 -14.78
N ILE A 50 -17.07 2.69 -13.69
CA ILE A 50 -17.38 1.93 -12.47
C ILE A 50 -18.89 1.70 -12.38
N ALA A 51 -19.30 0.55 -11.82
CA ALA A 51 -20.73 0.25 -11.70
C ALA A 51 -21.41 1.18 -10.68
N ALA A 52 -22.66 1.57 -10.99
CA ALA A 52 -23.50 2.30 -10.04
C ALA A 52 -23.73 1.47 -8.76
N PRO A 53 -23.90 2.12 -7.59
CA PRO A 53 -24.07 3.56 -7.41
C PRO A 53 -22.74 4.34 -7.24
N ALA A 54 -21.60 3.67 -7.33
CA ALA A 54 -20.29 4.31 -7.23
C ALA A 54 -20.03 5.24 -8.44
N ARG A 55 -19.19 6.26 -8.25
CA ARG A 55 -18.76 7.19 -9.31
C ARG A 55 -17.28 7.50 -9.19
N VAL A 56 -16.55 7.44 -10.29
CA VAL A 56 -15.19 7.98 -10.35
C VAL A 56 -15.28 9.51 -10.23
N ALA A 57 -14.69 10.06 -9.19
CA ALA A 57 -14.61 11.50 -8.95
C ALA A 57 -13.36 12.12 -9.59
N GLY A 58 -12.33 11.31 -9.84
CA GLY A 58 -11.11 11.68 -10.53
C GLY A 58 -10.11 10.54 -10.55
N ALA A 59 -9.20 10.58 -11.51
CA ALA A 59 -8.07 9.69 -11.60
C ALA A 59 -6.87 10.44 -12.16
N TRP A 60 -5.70 10.23 -11.57
CA TRP A 60 -4.47 10.93 -11.93
C TRP A 60 -3.28 9.98 -11.93
N ALA A 61 -2.43 10.12 -12.94
CA ALA A 61 -1.06 9.64 -12.82
C ALA A 61 -0.29 10.61 -11.93
N VAL A 62 0.37 10.09 -10.91
CA VAL A 62 1.06 10.91 -9.91
C VAL A 62 2.56 10.69 -10.05
N SER A 63 3.31 11.77 -10.09
CA SER A 63 4.77 11.73 -10.15
C SER A 63 5.40 12.83 -9.29
N ALA A 64 6.61 12.60 -8.83
CA ALA A 64 7.39 13.58 -8.09
C ALA A 64 8.85 13.57 -8.58
N GLY A 65 9.57 14.65 -8.33
CA GLY A 65 10.98 14.80 -8.70
C GLY A 65 11.97 14.05 -7.80
N ASP A 66 11.50 13.05 -7.06
CA ASP A 66 12.30 12.22 -6.15
C ASP A 66 12.05 10.73 -6.48
N ASN A 67 13.12 9.97 -6.68
CA ASN A 67 13.06 8.56 -7.08
C ASN A 67 12.54 7.63 -5.98
N ARG A 68 12.39 8.10 -4.76
CA ARG A 68 11.77 7.38 -3.64
C ARG A 68 10.24 7.48 -3.65
N PHE A 69 9.66 8.29 -4.54
CA PHE A 69 8.23 8.41 -4.69
C PHE A 69 7.65 7.18 -5.42
N GLY A 70 6.94 6.35 -4.71
CA GLY A 70 6.37 5.09 -5.21
C GLY A 70 6.50 3.97 -4.17
N GLY A 71 6.37 2.72 -4.60
CA GLY A 71 6.40 1.58 -3.69
C GLY A 71 5.27 1.64 -2.66
N ILE A 72 4.10 2.13 -3.04
CA ILE A 72 3.00 2.45 -2.12
C ILE A 72 2.37 1.16 -1.60
N SER A 73 2.34 0.98 -0.28
CA SER A 73 1.78 -0.16 0.44
C SER A 73 0.69 0.21 1.45
N GLY A 74 0.51 1.49 1.76
CA GLY A 74 -0.56 1.93 2.67
C GLY A 74 -0.94 3.38 2.45
N LEU A 75 -2.18 3.74 2.78
CA LEU A 75 -2.72 5.09 2.59
C LEU A 75 -3.58 5.52 3.77
N GLY A 76 -3.39 6.76 4.19
CA GLY A 76 -4.22 7.41 5.20
C GLY A 76 -4.48 8.87 4.84
N ILE A 77 -5.21 9.55 5.72
CA ILE A 77 -5.46 10.99 5.62
C ILE A 77 -4.97 11.64 6.91
N ASP A 78 -4.08 12.60 6.78
CA ASP A 78 -3.58 13.40 7.90
C ASP A 78 -3.53 14.88 7.54
N GLN A 79 -4.07 15.73 8.41
CA GLN A 79 -4.06 17.19 8.25
C GLN A 79 -4.50 17.67 6.85
N GLY A 80 -5.52 17.01 6.27
CA GLY A 80 -6.03 17.34 4.94
C GLY A 80 -5.21 16.84 3.76
N LYS A 81 -4.07 16.21 3.99
CA LYS A 81 -3.20 15.58 2.98
C LYS A 81 -3.44 14.08 2.89
N LEU A 82 -3.04 13.48 1.78
CA LEU A 82 -2.87 12.04 1.69
C LEU A 82 -1.54 11.66 2.33
N LEU A 83 -1.57 10.71 3.25
CA LEU A 83 -0.39 10.15 3.88
C LEU A 83 -0.17 8.75 3.33
N ALA A 84 0.79 8.59 2.44
CA ALA A 84 1.15 7.30 1.89
C ALA A 84 2.37 6.71 2.63
N LEU A 85 2.38 5.39 2.76
CA LEU A 85 3.51 4.60 3.23
C LEU A 85 4.04 3.80 2.06
N SER A 86 5.36 3.68 1.94
CA SER A 86 5.96 2.75 0.98
C SER A 86 6.45 1.48 1.67
N ASP A 87 6.59 0.42 0.89
CA ASP A 87 7.21 -0.86 1.26
C ASP A 87 8.69 -0.73 1.73
N GLY A 88 9.34 0.40 1.45
CA GLY A 88 10.64 0.78 1.99
C GLY A 88 10.59 1.57 3.29
N GLY A 89 9.41 1.72 3.93
CA GLY A 89 9.24 2.49 5.16
C GLY A 89 9.42 3.98 4.99
N MET A 90 9.08 4.52 3.81
CA MET A 90 9.05 5.96 3.56
C MET A 90 7.62 6.49 3.73
N LEU A 91 7.49 7.56 4.48
CA LEU A 91 6.23 8.30 4.64
C LEU A 91 6.19 9.44 3.63
N MET A 92 5.08 9.59 2.95
CA MET A 92 4.85 10.60 1.92
C MET A 92 3.59 11.40 2.24
N ALA A 93 3.77 12.63 2.75
CA ALA A 93 2.65 13.55 2.94
C ALA A 93 2.41 14.33 1.64
N ILE A 94 1.37 13.95 0.90
CA ILE A 94 1.07 14.39 -0.47
C ILE A 94 -0.06 15.40 -0.43
N ASP A 95 0.16 16.59 -1.02
CA ASP A 95 -0.94 17.55 -1.24
C ASP A 95 -1.98 16.93 -2.20
N ARG A 96 -3.25 17.35 -2.06
CA ARG A 96 -4.33 16.78 -2.87
C ARG A 96 -4.38 17.35 -4.29
N PRO A 97 -4.94 16.62 -5.26
CA PRO A 97 -5.26 17.19 -6.57
C PRO A 97 -6.08 18.47 -6.43
N GLY A 98 -5.76 19.48 -7.26
CA GLY A 98 -6.38 20.81 -7.19
C GLY A 98 -5.68 21.81 -6.26
N THR A 99 -4.71 21.37 -5.45
CA THR A 99 -3.86 22.27 -4.66
C THR A 99 -3.00 23.13 -5.60
N LYS A 100 -2.89 24.42 -5.32
CA LYS A 100 -1.98 25.31 -6.05
C LYS A 100 -0.54 24.98 -5.68
N GLN A 101 0.29 24.62 -6.66
CA GLN A 101 1.70 24.20 -6.47
C GLN A 101 1.83 23.02 -5.47
N PRO A 102 1.24 21.87 -5.77
CA PRO A 102 1.20 20.75 -4.85
C PRO A 102 2.61 20.18 -4.63
N THR A 103 2.88 19.75 -3.41
CA THR A 103 4.14 19.15 -2.99
C THR A 103 3.92 17.81 -2.31
N VAL A 104 4.96 17.01 -2.25
CA VAL A 104 5.08 15.84 -1.38
C VAL A 104 6.26 16.04 -0.44
N THR A 105 6.05 15.75 0.84
CA THR A 105 7.13 15.65 1.83
C THR A 105 7.42 14.17 2.04
N ILE A 106 8.65 13.76 1.79
CA ILE A 106 9.12 12.37 1.93
C ILE A 106 10.05 12.31 3.13
N ARG A 107 9.84 11.34 4.00
CA ARG A 107 10.69 11.06 5.16
C ARG A 107 10.65 9.59 5.54
N ALA A 108 11.70 9.09 6.15
CA ALA A 108 11.73 7.73 6.66
C ALA A 108 10.92 7.59 7.97
N LEU A 109 10.40 6.39 8.24
CA LEU A 109 9.96 6.03 9.58
C LEU A 109 11.12 6.18 10.56
N PRO A 110 10.89 6.71 11.80
CA PRO A 110 11.96 7.06 12.75
C PRO A 110 12.67 5.84 13.32
N ALA A 111 11.97 4.74 13.47
CA ALA A 111 12.48 3.47 13.92
C ALA A 111 11.79 2.34 13.16
N VAL A 112 12.48 1.23 12.95
CA VAL A 112 12.01 0.06 12.19
C VAL A 112 12.61 -1.21 12.81
N PRO A 113 12.02 -2.40 12.56
CA PRO A 113 12.46 -3.64 13.20
C PRO A 113 13.89 -4.07 12.90
N GLY A 114 14.41 -3.73 11.73
CA GLY A 114 15.73 -4.20 11.27
C GLY A 114 16.68 -3.06 10.90
N PRO A 115 17.70 -3.34 10.08
CA PRO A 115 18.66 -2.33 9.64
C PRO A 115 17.99 -1.16 8.94
N ALA A 116 18.18 0.05 9.49
CA ALA A 116 17.46 1.26 9.05
C ALA A 116 17.62 1.58 7.56
N THR A 117 18.75 1.21 6.96
CA THR A 117 19.07 1.51 5.55
C THR A 117 18.78 0.35 4.60
N ARG A 118 18.18 -0.74 5.08
CA ARG A 118 17.86 -1.91 4.24
C ARG A 118 16.38 -2.18 4.20
N LYS A 119 15.84 -2.50 3.01
CA LYS A 119 14.41 -2.79 2.82
C LYS A 119 13.93 -3.91 3.75
N ILE A 120 14.68 -4.98 3.91
CA ILE A 120 14.32 -6.14 4.74
C ILE A 120 13.97 -5.76 6.19
N GLY A 121 14.55 -4.70 6.73
CA GLY A 121 14.20 -4.18 8.06
C GLY A 121 13.09 -3.13 8.06
N ARG A 122 12.58 -2.79 6.89
CA ARG A 122 11.62 -1.70 6.69
C ARG A 122 10.40 -2.12 5.86
N ASP A 123 10.32 -3.38 5.48
CA ASP A 123 9.26 -3.95 4.63
C ASP A 123 7.90 -3.73 5.30
N SER A 124 7.30 -2.59 5.02
CA SER A 124 6.08 -2.09 5.64
C SER A 124 4.92 -2.19 4.64
N GLU A 125 3.85 -2.91 5.04
CA GLU A 125 2.79 -3.32 4.13
C GLU A 125 1.42 -2.68 4.43
N ALA A 126 1.24 -2.09 5.60
CA ALA A 126 -0.03 -1.46 5.93
C ALA A 126 0.13 -0.23 6.82
N LEU A 127 -0.77 0.73 6.65
CA LEU A 127 -0.85 1.95 7.45
C LEU A 127 -2.28 2.15 7.96
N LEU A 128 -2.46 2.19 9.27
CA LEU A 128 -3.77 2.43 9.88
C LEU A 128 -3.70 3.54 10.93
N ARG A 129 -4.61 4.51 10.88
CA ARG A 129 -4.78 5.45 11.98
C ARG A 129 -5.23 4.71 13.22
N ASP A 130 -4.55 4.94 14.35
CA ASP A 130 -4.92 4.31 15.60
C ASP A 130 -6.36 4.67 16.01
N PRO A 131 -7.25 3.71 16.26
CA PRO A 131 -8.64 3.99 16.62
C PRO A 131 -8.79 4.85 17.87
N ALA A 132 -7.83 4.75 18.81
CA ALA A 132 -7.80 5.60 20.00
C ALA A 132 -7.15 6.98 19.75
N GLY A 133 -6.78 7.28 18.51
CA GLY A 133 -6.23 8.59 18.10
C GLY A 133 -4.83 8.91 18.61
N ARG A 134 -4.07 7.91 19.10
CA ARG A 134 -2.71 8.09 19.61
C ARG A 134 -1.68 8.35 18.51
N GLY A 135 -1.93 7.83 17.29
CA GLY A 135 -1.03 7.95 16.15
C GLY A 135 -1.37 6.99 15.01
N TRP A 136 -0.38 6.23 14.55
CA TRP A 136 -0.48 5.39 13.37
C TRP A 136 0.12 4.01 13.61
N TRP A 137 -0.60 2.96 13.27
CA TRP A 137 -0.11 1.62 13.19
C TRP A 137 0.52 1.36 11.82
N VAL A 138 1.66 0.70 11.83
CA VAL A 138 2.35 0.18 10.64
C VAL A 138 2.58 -1.31 10.84
N ALA A 139 2.27 -2.11 9.83
CA ALA A 139 2.61 -3.52 9.78
C ALA A 139 3.95 -3.72 9.08
N PHE A 140 4.78 -4.62 9.61
CA PHE A 140 6.04 -5.03 9.00
C PHE A 140 6.00 -6.51 8.67
N GLU A 141 6.16 -6.84 7.37
CA GLU A 141 6.02 -8.19 6.86
C GLU A 141 7.13 -9.11 7.38
N GLN A 142 8.38 -8.78 7.14
CA GLN A 142 9.53 -9.66 7.39
C GLN A 142 9.76 -10.03 8.85
N VAL A 143 9.21 -9.28 9.76
CA VAL A 143 9.35 -9.50 11.22
C VAL A 143 8.01 -9.68 11.91
N HIS A 144 6.94 -9.81 11.13
CA HIS A 144 5.58 -10.08 11.59
C HIS A 144 5.21 -9.28 12.84
N SER A 145 5.31 -7.96 12.76
CA SER A 145 5.05 -7.09 13.90
C SER A 145 4.25 -5.85 13.54
N LEU A 146 3.46 -5.38 14.51
CA LEU A 146 2.69 -4.14 14.42
C LEU A 146 3.36 -3.07 15.29
N TRP A 147 3.64 -1.93 14.69
CA TRP A 147 4.28 -0.81 15.39
C TRP A 147 3.34 0.38 15.44
N LEU A 148 3.06 0.87 16.64
CA LEU A 148 2.33 2.12 16.84
C LEU A 148 3.33 3.26 16.97
N TYR A 149 3.26 4.21 16.06
CA TYR A 149 3.99 5.47 16.11
C TYR A 149 3.07 6.58 16.65
N ASP A 150 3.65 7.62 17.22
CA ASP A 150 2.90 8.83 17.58
C ASP A 150 2.37 9.55 16.33
N ARG A 151 1.46 10.52 16.52
CA ARG A 151 0.82 11.25 15.41
C ARG A 151 1.81 11.89 14.43
N GLY A 152 2.94 12.35 14.94
CA GLY A 152 3.99 13.00 14.16
C GLY A 152 5.01 12.04 13.59
N PHE A 153 4.94 10.74 13.87
CA PHE A 153 5.99 9.75 13.56
C PHE A 153 7.35 10.21 14.09
N THR A 154 7.40 10.71 15.31
CA THR A 154 8.64 11.12 15.96
C THR A 154 9.21 10.01 16.83
N ARG A 155 8.35 9.11 17.32
CA ARG A 155 8.74 7.97 18.16
C ARG A 155 7.76 6.80 18.03
N THR A 156 8.24 5.62 18.35
CA THR A 156 7.42 4.42 18.52
C THR A 156 6.80 4.44 19.92
N LEU A 157 5.49 4.20 20.01
CA LEU A 157 4.71 4.13 21.25
C LEU A 157 4.53 2.69 21.73
N LYS A 158 4.40 1.74 20.79
CA LYS A 158 4.14 0.34 21.09
C LYS A 158 4.64 -0.54 19.94
N VAL A 159 5.11 -1.74 20.30
CA VAL A 159 5.42 -2.82 19.35
C VAL A 159 4.67 -4.06 19.80
N ILE A 160 4.03 -4.74 18.86
CA ILE A 160 3.31 -5.99 19.08
C ILE A 160 3.87 -7.01 18.09
N PRO A 161 4.62 -8.02 18.54
CA PRO A 161 4.95 -9.16 17.69
C PRO A 161 3.66 -9.94 17.39
N VAL A 162 3.53 -10.44 16.16
CA VAL A 162 2.44 -11.33 15.76
C VAL A 162 2.96 -12.75 15.79
N GLU A 163 2.73 -13.41 16.93
CA GLU A 163 3.14 -14.79 17.16
C GLU A 163 2.08 -15.76 16.61
N ASN A 164 2.48 -16.98 16.28
CA ASN A 164 1.61 -18.09 15.87
C ASN A 164 0.79 -17.86 14.58
N ALA A 165 1.21 -16.98 13.70
CA ALA A 165 0.70 -16.96 12.36
C ALA A 165 1.57 -17.90 11.51
N ASP A 166 0.94 -18.86 10.80
CA ASP A 166 1.61 -19.70 9.79
C ASP A 166 1.96 -18.83 8.56
N PHE A 167 2.86 -17.88 8.76
CA PHE A 167 3.42 -17.11 7.66
C PHE A 167 4.56 -17.91 7.03
N SER A 168 4.45 -18.23 5.76
CA SER A 168 5.60 -18.66 4.97
C SER A 168 6.52 -17.45 4.73
N ASP A 169 7.80 -17.68 4.45
CA ASP A 169 8.86 -16.66 4.36
C ASP A 169 8.57 -15.41 3.49
N ASN A 170 7.51 -15.42 2.68
CA ASN A 170 7.10 -14.30 1.83
C ASN A 170 5.60 -13.95 1.96
N HIS A 171 4.94 -14.35 3.05
CA HIS A 171 3.53 -14.04 3.29
C HIS A 171 3.40 -13.41 4.68
N GLY A 172 3.07 -12.14 4.74
CA GLY A 172 2.98 -11.39 5.98
C GLY A 172 1.61 -10.77 6.22
N ILE A 173 1.64 -9.73 7.02
CA ILE A 173 0.48 -8.89 7.30
C ILE A 173 0.38 -7.86 6.18
N GLU A 174 -0.59 -8.00 5.29
CA GLU A 174 -0.83 -7.08 4.16
C GLU A 174 -1.78 -5.94 4.52
N THR A 175 -2.67 -6.15 5.51
CA THR A 175 -3.78 -5.24 5.72
C THR A 175 -4.01 -5.00 7.20
N LEU A 176 -4.26 -3.74 7.56
CA LEU A 176 -4.75 -3.34 8.88
C LEU A 176 -6.15 -2.72 8.77
N ALA A 177 -7.04 -3.08 9.66
CA ALA A 177 -8.39 -2.52 9.75
C ALA A 177 -8.75 -2.08 11.16
N ASP A 178 -9.53 -1.00 11.27
CA ASP A 178 -10.22 -0.60 12.50
C ASP A 178 -11.56 -1.34 12.61
N ASP A 179 -11.58 -2.42 13.36
CA ASP A 179 -12.78 -3.17 13.70
C ASP A 179 -13.33 -2.70 15.04
N HIS A 180 -14.23 -1.70 15.01
CA HIS A 180 -14.90 -1.15 16.19
C HIS A 180 -13.94 -0.74 17.32
N GLY A 181 -12.87 -0.03 16.97
CA GLY A 181 -11.84 0.42 17.91
C GLY A 181 -10.74 -0.59 18.20
N ARG A 182 -10.76 -1.75 17.53
CA ARG A 182 -9.72 -2.79 17.61
C ARG A 182 -8.94 -2.86 16.31
N VAL A 183 -7.63 -2.88 16.41
CA VAL A 183 -6.78 -3.14 15.25
C VAL A 183 -6.84 -4.62 14.90
N ARG A 184 -7.28 -4.91 13.68
CA ARG A 184 -7.27 -6.24 13.06
C ARG A 184 -6.26 -6.24 11.93
N TRP A 185 -5.73 -7.40 11.63
CA TRP A 185 -4.85 -7.61 10.48
C TRP A 185 -5.35 -8.78 9.63
N LEU A 186 -5.01 -8.74 8.36
CA LEU A 186 -5.24 -9.81 7.41
C LEU A 186 -3.92 -10.17 6.73
N ALA A 187 -3.73 -11.47 6.48
CA ALA A 187 -2.58 -11.97 5.77
C ALA A 187 -2.75 -11.86 4.25
N GLU A 188 -1.68 -11.84 3.51
CA GLU A 188 -1.63 -11.81 2.04
C GLU A 188 -2.49 -12.92 1.42
N SER A 189 -2.52 -14.11 2.03
CA SER A 189 -3.32 -15.25 1.57
C SER A 189 -4.81 -14.98 1.43
N THR A 190 -5.32 -13.90 2.04
CA THR A 190 -6.72 -13.47 1.91
C THR A 190 -7.03 -12.77 0.59
N GLY A 191 -6.00 -12.29 -0.12
CA GLY A 191 -6.11 -11.46 -1.32
C GLY A 191 -6.47 -10.00 -1.05
N ALA A 192 -6.59 -9.59 0.23
CA ALA A 192 -6.77 -8.20 0.62
C ALA A 192 -5.41 -7.49 0.59
N SER A 193 -5.31 -6.38 -0.12
CA SER A 193 -4.11 -5.55 -0.17
C SER A 193 -4.20 -4.31 0.72
N ASP A 194 -5.41 -3.84 1.07
CA ASP A 194 -5.60 -2.79 2.08
C ASP A 194 -7.05 -2.75 2.56
N ALA A 195 -7.32 -2.00 3.65
CA ALA A 195 -8.65 -1.82 4.19
C ALA A 195 -8.88 -0.39 4.67
N ALA A 196 -10.13 0.07 4.56
CA ALA A 196 -10.57 1.34 5.12
C ALA A 196 -11.87 1.16 5.91
N ARG A 197 -11.98 1.87 7.05
CA ARG A 197 -13.25 2.00 7.75
C ARG A 197 -14.07 3.09 7.08
N LEU A 198 -15.30 2.75 6.71
CA LEU A 198 -16.26 3.69 6.18
C LEU A 198 -16.90 4.52 7.30
N PRO A 199 -17.50 5.69 7.00
CA PRO A 199 -18.15 6.54 8.00
C PRO A 199 -19.32 5.86 8.76
N ASP A 200 -19.97 4.88 8.14
CA ASP A 200 -21.02 4.05 8.76
C ASP A 200 -20.47 2.93 9.66
N GLY A 201 -19.16 2.82 9.74
CA GLY A 201 -18.46 1.83 10.55
C GLY A 201 -18.15 0.51 9.83
N ALA A 202 -18.65 0.30 8.61
CA ALA A 202 -18.32 -0.88 7.82
C ALA A 202 -16.83 -0.88 7.43
N ILE A 203 -16.26 -2.06 7.28
CA ILE A 203 -14.90 -2.24 6.75
C ILE A 203 -14.99 -2.51 5.25
N MET A 204 -14.30 -1.71 4.47
CA MET A 204 -14.09 -1.92 3.05
C MET A 204 -12.71 -2.52 2.83
N LEU A 205 -12.65 -3.62 2.10
CA LEU A 205 -11.42 -4.26 1.67
C LEU A 205 -11.10 -3.89 0.23
N LEU A 206 -9.85 -3.61 -0.05
CA LEU A 206 -9.27 -3.59 -1.37
C LEU A 206 -8.71 -4.99 -1.65
N GLU A 207 -9.32 -5.70 -2.59
CA GLU A 207 -8.87 -7.04 -2.99
C GLU A 207 -8.21 -6.99 -4.36
N ARG A 208 -7.14 -7.77 -4.53
CA ARG A 208 -6.49 -7.98 -5.82
C ARG A 208 -6.23 -9.46 -6.10
N ARG A 209 -6.19 -9.79 -7.36
CA ARG A 209 -5.73 -11.09 -7.85
C ARG A 209 -4.74 -10.88 -8.98
N ILE A 210 -3.56 -11.43 -8.82
CA ILE A 210 -2.52 -11.46 -9.86
C ILE A 210 -2.68 -12.75 -10.64
N GLY A 211 -2.72 -12.67 -11.97
CA GLY A 211 -2.85 -13.82 -12.86
C GLY A 211 -2.08 -13.61 -14.16
N VAL A 212 -2.09 -14.61 -15.05
CA VAL A 212 -1.40 -14.56 -16.35
C VAL A 212 -1.79 -13.34 -17.20
N GLY A 213 -3.02 -12.84 -17.02
CA GLY A 213 -3.51 -11.64 -17.71
C GLY A 213 -3.26 -10.31 -16.97
N GLY A 214 -2.49 -10.30 -15.88
CA GLY A 214 -2.22 -9.13 -15.04
C GLY A 214 -3.11 -9.07 -13.80
N VAL A 215 -3.26 -7.87 -13.24
CA VAL A 215 -3.99 -7.62 -11.99
C VAL A 215 -5.47 -7.41 -12.27
N SER A 216 -6.32 -7.99 -11.43
CA SER A 216 -7.74 -7.66 -11.32
C SER A 216 -8.01 -7.24 -9.88
N SER A 217 -8.80 -6.20 -9.67
CA SER A 217 -9.00 -5.62 -8.34
C SER A 217 -10.45 -5.24 -8.08
N TRP A 218 -10.83 -5.28 -6.82
CA TRP A 218 -12.19 -5.04 -6.36
C TRP A 218 -12.20 -4.31 -5.03
N LEU A 219 -13.28 -3.61 -4.76
CA LEU A 219 -13.69 -3.19 -3.42
C LEU A 219 -14.75 -4.16 -2.91
N LYS A 220 -14.63 -4.56 -1.64
CA LYS A 220 -15.57 -5.50 -1.00
C LYS A 220 -16.00 -4.99 0.38
N TRP A 221 -17.29 -4.95 0.63
CA TRP A 221 -17.89 -4.55 1.92
C TRP A 221 -19.31 -5.07 2.04
N GLY A 222 -19.75 -5.41 3.24
CA GLY A 222 -21.14 -5.80 3.52
C GLY A 222 -21.71 -6.88 2.59
N GLY A 223 -20.87 -7.82 2.12
CA GLY A 223 -21.25 -8.85 1.14
C GLY A 223 -21.29 -8.35 -0.32
N GLN A 224 -21.06 -7.07 -0.56
CA GLN A 224 -21.00 -6.48 -1.91
C GLN A 224 -19.58 -6.56 -2.46
N ARG A 225 -19.47 -6.57 -3.79
CA ARG A 225 -18.19 -6.53 -4.53
C ARG A 225 -18.31 -5.62 -5.73
N LEU A 226 -17.38 -4.69 -5.86
CA LEU A 226 -17.34 -3.70 -6.91
C LEU A 226 -16.00 -3.79 -7.65
N ALA A 227 -16.01 -4.13 -8.93
CA ALA A 227 -14.79 -4.18 -9.73
C ALA A 227 -14.21 -2.78 -9.94
N LEU A 228 -12.92 -2.64 -9.76
CA LEU A 228 -12.21 -1.39 -10.05
C LEU A 228 -11.90 -1.30 -11.55
N PRO A 229 -12.17 -0.14 -12.18
CA PRO A 229 -11.98 0.06 -13.61
C PRO A 229 -10.52 0.42 -13.95
N LEU A 230 -9.56 -0.34 -13.40
CA LEU A 230 -8.14 -0.13 -13.59
C LEU A 230 -7.59 -1.02 -14.70
N ALA A 231 -6.51 -0.60 -15.33
CA ALA A 231 -5.80 -1.44 -16.28
C ALA A 231 -5.14 -2.63 -15.57
N ARG A 232 -4.98 -3.75 -16.29
CA ARG A 232 -4.35 -4.95 -15.73
C ARG A 232 -2.87 -4.81 -15.37
N SER A 233 -2.25 -3.72 -15.80
CA SER A 233 -0.89 -3.30 -15.39
C SER A 233 -0.86 -2.51 -14.09
N ASP A 234 -2.01 -1.97 -13.66
CA ASP A 234 -2.09 -1.16 -12.47
C ASP A 234 -2.27 -2.07 -11.25
N ASN A 235 -1.48 -1.83 -10.21
CA ASN A 235 -1.44 -2.64 -9.01
C ASN A 235 -1.95 -1.82 -7.80
N PRO A 236 -3.27 -1.80 -7.52
CA PRO A 236 -3.80 -1.05 -6.39
C PRO A 236 -3.44 -1.75 -5.08
N GLU A 237 -2.76 -1.03 -4.19
CA GLU A 237 -2.27 -1.57 -2.92
C GLU A 237 -2.68 -0.75 -1.71
N ALA A 238 -3.19 0.47 -1.90
CA ALA A 238 -3.48 1.34 -0.79
C ALA A 238 -4.86 1.98 -0.90
N LEU A 239 -5.61 1.99 0.20
CA LEU A 239 -6.98 2.47 0.30
C LEU A 239 -7.18 3.32 1.54
N THR A 240 -7.87 4.45 1.41
CA THR A 240 -8.41 5.19 2.56
C THR A 240 -9.77 5.78 2.23
N ALA A 241 -10.54 6.10 3.26
CA ALA A 241 -11.88 6.65 3.13
C ALA A 241 -12.05 7.93 3.94
N GLU A 242 -12.86 8.85 3.43
CA GLU A 242 -13.28 10.05 4.16
C GLU A 242 -14.75 10.35 3.90
N PRO A 243 -15.47 10.98 4.87
CA PRO A 243 -16.83 11.40 4.66
C PRO A 243 -16.89 12.57 3.67
N LEU A 244 -17.95 12.59 2.87
CA LEU A 244 -18.32 13.73 2.03
C LEU A 244 -19.37 14.60 2.72
N PRO A 245 -19.44 15.92 2.42
CA PRO A 245 -20.43 16.82 3.02
C PRO A 245 -21.89 16.41 2.79
N ASN A 246 -22.17 15.66 1.72
CA ASN A 246 -23.51 15.14 1.40
C ASN A 246 -23.86 13.82 2.11
N GLY A 247 -23.05 13.39 3.08
CA GLY A 247 -23.23 12.12 3.79
C GLY A 247 -22.69 10.89 3.05
N GLY A 248 -22.18 11.05 1.83
CA GLY A 248 -21.51 9.98 1.10
C GLY A 248 -20.08 9.76 1.59
N THR A 249 -19.38 8.85 0.92
CA THR A 249 -17.99 8.52 1.22
C THR A 249 -17.11 8.74 0.01
N ARG A 250 -15.95 9.37 0.18
CA ARG A 250 -14.88 9.37 -0.80
C ARG A 250 -13.84 8.32 -0.43
N LEU A 251 -13.57 7.47 -1.37
CA LEU A 251 -12.47 6.53 -1.33
C LEU A 251 -11.29 7.11 -2.13
N TRP A 252 -10.09 6.97 -1.57
CA TRP A 252 -8.84 7.23 -2.25
C TRP A 252 -8.08 5.92 -2.38
N ILE A 253 -7.67 5.60 -3.60
CA ILE A 253 -6.92 4.38 -3.93
C ILE A 253 -5.63 4.81 -4.59
N MET A 254 -4.50 4.24 -4.15
CA MET A 254 -3.22 4.41 -4.83
C MET A 254 -2.71 3.07 -5.35
N THR A 255 -2.06 3.12 -6.51
CA THR A 255 -1.38 1.95 -7.08
C THR A 255 0.10 1.98 -6.77
N ASP A 256 0.67 0.81 -6.56
CA ASP A 256 2.10 0.63 -6.47
C ASP A 256 2.74 0.53 -7.86
N ASN A 257 3.87 1.20 -8.04
CA ASN A 257 4.69 1.13 -9.24
C ASN A 257 5.93 0.25 -9.07
N ASP A 258 6.12 -0.42 -7.92
CA ASP A 258 7.33 -1.19 -7.55
C ASP A 258 8.64 -0.38 -7.71
N LEU A 259 8.56 0.95 -7.65
CA LEU A 259 9.67 1.87 -7.99
C LEU A 259 10.26 1.62 -9.40
N LYS A 260 9.47 1.05 -10.31
CA LYS A 260 9.85 0.77 -11.70
C LYS A 260 9.50 1.95 -12.60
N PRO A 261 10.42 2.50 -13.39
CA PRO A 261 10.19 3.70 -14.20
C PRO A 261 9.15 3.52 -15.32
N TRP A 262 8.85 2.27 -15.71
CA TRP A 262 7.84 1.95 -16.72
C TRP A 262 6.45 1.69 -16.13
N ARG A 263 6.31 1.67 -14.79
CA ARG A 263 5.02 1.60 -14.12
C ARG A 263 4.63 2.96 -13.59
N ARG A 264 3.34 3.22 -13.54
CA ARG A 264 2.80 4.48 -13.04
C ARG A 264 2.21 4.29 -11.64
N THR A 265 2.33 5.30 -10.81
CA THR A 265 1.52 5.43 -9.62
C THR A 265 0.25 6.18 -9.99
N LEU A 266 -0.91 5.55 -9.79
CA LEU A 266 -2.21 6.18 -9.94
C LEU A 266 -2.76 6.59 -8.58
N LEU A 267 -3.45 7.72 -8.56
CA LEU A 267 -4.37 8.12 -7.50
C LEU A 267 -5.77 8.15 -8.09
N VAL A 268 -6.69 7.39 -7.50
CA VAL A 268 -8.08 7.33 -7.93
C VAL A 268 -9.00 7.76 -6.79
N ALA A 269 -9.92 8.66 -7.08
CA ALA A 269 -10.98 9.07 -6.18
C ALA A 269 -12.32 8.48 -6.64
N ILE A 270 -12.99 7.74 -5.76
CA ILE A 270 -14.31 7.16 -5.99
C ILE A 270 -15.27 7.69 -4.94
N ASN A 271 -16.44 8.15 -5.35
CA ASN A 271 -17.50 8.54 -4.45
C ASN A 271 -18.56 7.45 -4.37
N LEU A 272 -18.92 7.10 -3.15
CA LEU A 272 -20.09 6.29 -2.82
C LEU A 272 -21.20 7.20 -2.29
N PRO A 273 -22.47 6.91 -2.59
CA PRO A 273 -23.60 7.64 -1.99
C PRO A 273 -23.66 7.40 -0.47
N PRO A 274 -24.49 8.16 0.25
CA PRO A 274 -24.81 7.84 1.64
C PRO A 274 -25.31 6.40 1.79
N ALA A 275 -24.95 5.75 2.91
CA ALA A 275 -25.57 4.50 3.29
C ALA A 275 -27.06 4.76 3.61
N HIS A 276 -27.91 3.91 3.10
CA HIS A 276 -29.36 3.97 3.34
C HIS A 276 -29.73 3.16 4.58
#